data_3146a5e668377a0a9fda3d5c419bf7fc
#
_entry.id   3146a5e668377a0a9fda3d5c419bf7fc
#
_cell.length_a   1.000
_cell.length_b   1.000
_cell.length_c   1.000
_cell.angle_alpha   90.00
_cell.angle_beta   90.00
_cell.angle_gamma   90.00
#
_symmetry.space_group_name_H-M   'P 1'
#
loop_
_entity.id
_entity.type
_entity.pdbx_description
1 polymer ?
#
loop_
_entity_poly.entity_id
_entity_poly.type
_entity_poly.pdbx_seq_one_letter_code
_entity_poly.pdbx_strand_id
1 'polypeptide(L)'
;MELNNITFTIIILSIIFIYLLYQYHYYSNIETIVSKIDNRNYDVQIKEDANGAADLIAQVREKLVLLVNHMFKILPTNPKVMRLKKNFNPDVLKEGIDNPSYTSYTVNKGEEIILCLRTDGKLVDINVLTFVCIHELSHIGNETIGHDDAFWEFFKELLIEAINIGVYIKYDYRKSPVKYCGMMITDSPLD
;
A
#
# COMPACT_ATOMS: atom_id res chain seq x y z
N MET A 1 32.54 -26.23 14.62
CA MET A 1 32.81 -25.18 15.63
C MET A 1 31.54 -25.06 16.45
N GLU A 2 31.51 -25.64 17.65
CA GLU A 2 30.36 -25.54 18.54
C GLU A 2 30.34 -24.12 19.12
N LEU A 3 29.29 -23.36 18.82
CA LEU A 3 29.03 -22.14 19.58
C LEU A 3 28.76 -22.52 21.04
N ASN A 4 29.53 -21.98 21.98
CA ASN A 4 29.22 -22.22 23.36
C ASN A 4 27.90 -21.53 23.75
N ASN A 5 27.21 -22.03 24.76
CA ASN A 5 25.90 -21.55 25.18
C ASN A 5 25.88 -20.02 25.47
N ILE A 6 26.98 -19.47 25.93
CA ILE A 6 27.13 -18.03 26.22
C ILE A 6 27.07 -17.22 24.92
N THR A 7 27.84 -17.62 23.89
CA THR A 7 27.86 -16.94 22.59
C THR A 7 26.49 -16.99 21.94
N PHE A 8 25.81 -18.13 21.99
CA PHE A 8 24.44 -18.29 21.48
C PHE A 8 23.45 -17.36 22.18
N THR A 9 23.51 -17.28 23.52
CA THR A 9 22.67 -16.40 24.34
C THR A 9 22.92 -14.92 23.98
N ILE A 10 24.17 -14.50 23.81
CA ILE A 10 24.51 -13.13 23.42
C ILE A 10 23.93 -12.78 22.04
N ILE A 11 24.01 -13.69 21.08
CA ILE A 11 23.44 -13.47 19.74
C ILE A 11 21.92 -13.27 19.83
N ILE A 12 21.21 -14.13 20.58
CA ILE A 12 19.74 -13.99 20.74
C ILE A 12 19.39 -12.66 21.39
N LEU A 13 20.06 -12.29 22.48
CA LEU A 13 19.80 -11.02 23.18
C LEU A 13 20.09 -9.82 22.26
N SER A 14 21.14 -9.88 21.42
CA SER A 14 21.43 -8.83 20.45
C SER A 14 20.33 -8.70 19.38
N ILE A 15 19.81 -9.82 18.88
CA ILE A 15 18.70 -9.81 17.91
C ILE A 15 17.45 -9.22 18.54
N ILE A 16 17.09 -9.62 19.76
CA ILE A 16 15.95 -9.08 20.51
C ILE A 16 16.13 -7.57 20.72
N PHE A 17 17.31 -7.14 21.14
CA PHE A 17 17.60 -5.72 21.37
C PHE A 17 17.48 -4.89 20.08
N ILE A 18 18.02 -5.37 18.95
CA ILE A 18 17.89 -4.71 17.63
C ILE A 18 16.41 -4.64 17.22
N TYR A 19 15.64 -5.72 17.43
CA TYR A 19 14.21 -5.75 17.16
C TYR A 19 13.45 -4.72 18.01
N LEU A 20 13.75 -4.62 19.31
CA LEU A 20 13.12 -3.65 20.20
C LEU A 20 13.48 -2.20 19.84
N LEU A 21 14.73 -1.94 19.42
CA LEU A 21 15.14 -0.62 18.90
C LEU A 21 14.40 -0.27 17.62
N TYR A 22 14.24 -1.23 16.70
CA TYR A 22 13.47 -1.04 15.48
C TYR A 22 12.01 -0.72 15.78
N GLN A 23 11.37 -1.48 16.67
CA GLN A 23 9.99 -1.24 17.11
C GLN A 23 9.85 0.14 17.78
N TYR A 24 10.76 0.49 18.69
CA TYR A 24 10.76 1.81 19.33
C TYR A 24 10.86 2.94 18.29
N HIS A 25 11.78 2.82 17.34
CA HIS A 25 11.94 3.82 16.27
C HIS A 25 10.67 3.92 15.40
N TYR A 26 10.06 2.79 15.05
CA TYR A 26 8.81 2.77 14.28
C TYR A 26 7.70 3.49 15.04
N TYR A 27 7.40 3.04 16.26
CA TYR A 27 6.30 3.60 17.06
C TYR A 27 6.53 5.06 17.51
N SER A 28 7.78 5.51 17.62
CA SER A 28 8.09 6.91 17.96
C SER A 28 7.78 7.90 16.84
N ASN A 29 7.54 7.42 15.61
CA ASN A 29 7.26 8.26 14.43
C ASN A 29 5.83 8.12 13.91
N ILE A 30 4.99 7.29 14.54
CA ILE A 30 3.62 7.01 14.13
C ILE A 30 2.66 7.41 15.25
N GLU A 31 1.54 7.99 14.86
CA GLU A 31 0.39 8.25 15.74
C GLU A 31 -0.89 7.72 15.09
N THR A 32 -1.88 7.39 15.92
CA THR A 32 -3.18 6.93 15.45
C THR A 32 -4.17 8.10 15.43
N ILE A 33 -4.66 8.45 14.26
CA ILE A 33 -5.59 9.56 14.03
C ILE A 33 -6.95 9.05 13.58
N VAL A 34 -8.02 9.60 14.12
CA VAL A 34 -9.39 9.36 13.67
C VAL A 34 -9.67 10.21 12.43
N SER A 35 -9.95 9.58 11.29
CA SER A 35 -10.34 10.30 10.07
C SER A 35 -11.74 10.90 10.20
N LYS A 36 -11.91 12.10 9.67
CA LYS A 36 -13.20 12.79 9.57
C LYS A 36 -14.08 12.25 8.45
N ILE A 37 -13.52 11.45 7.53
CA ILE A 37 -14.22 10.91 6.36
C ILE A 37 -15.10 9.72 6.75
N ASP A 38 -14.55 8.78 7.54
CA ASP A 38 -15.22 7.52 7.87
C ASP A 38 -15.25 7.18 9.37
N ASN A 39 -14.72 8.07 10.24
CA ASN A 39 -14.61 7.92 11.68
C ASN A 39 -13.80 6.67 12.12
N ARG A 40 -12.83 6.23 11.31
CA ARG A 40 -11.92 5.12 11.62
C ARG A 40 -10.56 5.63 12.04
N ASN A 41 -9.86 4.79 12.80
CA ASN A 41 -8.48 5.02 13.19
C ASN A 41 -7.52 4.63 12.07
N TYR A 42 -6.51 5.49 11.80
CA TYR A 42 -5.42 5.23 10.88
C TYR A 42 -4.10 5.58 11.51
N ASP A 43 -3.12 4.69 11.32
CA ASP A 43 -1.75 4.93 11.74
C ASP A 43 -1.04 5.76 10.67
N VAL A 44 -0.58 6.94 11.07
CA VAL A 44 0.06 7.93 10.19
C VAL A 44 1.31 8.49 10.86
N GLN A 45 2.23 9.07 10.06
CA GLN A 45 3.40 9.73 10.61
C GLN A 45 3.02 10.96 11.44
N ILE A 46 3.72 11.19 12.55
CA ILE A 46 3.61 12.38 13.39
C ILE A 46 4.13 13.59 12.61
N LYS A 47 3.21 14.29 11.92
CA LYS A 47 3.50 15.48 11.12
C LYS A 47 2.33 16.47 11.24
N GLU A 48 2.57 17.74 10.90
CA GLU A 48 1.54 18.78 10.98
C GLU A 48 0.27 18.45 10.17
N ASP A 49 0.41 17.67 9.09
CA ASP A 49 -0.68 17.26 8.21
C ASP A 49 -1.22 15.84 8.51
N ALA A 50 -0.97 15.27 9.71
CA ALA A 50 -1.40 13.92 10.10
C ALA A 50 -2.91 13.70 9.94
N ASN A 51 -3.75 14.70 10.26
CA ASN A 51 -5.19 14.62 10.02
C ASN A 51 -5.52 14.47 8.53
N GLY A 52 -4.83 15.20 7.66
CA GLY A 52 -4.99 15.08 6.21
C GLY A 52 -4.52 13.74 5.68
N ALA A 53 -3.46 13.17 6.27
CA ALA A 53 -2.97 11.83 5.93
C ALA A 53 -3.98 10.74 6.28
N ALA A 54 -4.60 10.80 7.48
CA ALA A 54 -5.65 9.87 7.87
C ALA A 54 -6.88 9.99 6.95
N ASP A 55 -7.29 11.21 6.60
CA ASP A 55 -8.40 11.44 5.67
C ASP A 55 -8.08 10.94 4.26
N LEU A 56 -6.82 11.04 3.82
CA LEU A 56 -6.37 10.51 2.53
C LEU A 56 -6.42 8.97 2.49
N ILE A 57 -6.01 8.29 3.58
CA ILE A 57 -6.14 6.83 3.68
C ILE A 57 -7.62 6.42 3.65
N ALA A 58 -8.48 7.13 4.39
CA ALA A 58 -9.91 6.85 4.42
C ALA A 58 -10.54 6.96 3.01
N GLN A 59 -10.21 8.01 2.26
CA GLN A 59 -10.70 8.19 0.89
C GLN A 59 -10.22 7.07 -0.05
N VAL A 60 -8.93 6.73 -0.02
CA VAL A 60 -8.43 5.63 -0.87
C VAL A 60 -9.01 4.29 -0.45
N ARG A 61 -9.18 4.03 0.85
CA ARG A 61 -9.83 2.83 1.38
C ARG A 61 -11.23 2.65 0.78
N GLU A 62 -12.05 3.68 0.80
CA GLU A 62 -13.40 3.63 0.21
C GLU A 62 -13.35 3.26 -1.27
N LYS A 63 -12.47 3.91 -2.03
CA LYS A 63 -12.24 3.63 -3.46
C LYS A 63 -11.84 2.16 -3.71
N LEU A 64 -10.90 1.62 -2.91
CA LEU A 64 -10.45 0.24 -3.06
C LEU A 64 -11.56 -0.77 -2.70
N VAL A 65 -12.34 -0.52 -1.65
CA VAL A 65 -13.49 -1.34 -1.27
C VAL A 65 -14.53 -1.39 -2.39
N LEU A 66 -14.84 -0.23 -2.99
CA LEU A 66 -15.76 -0.15 -4.14
C LEU A 66 -15.23 -0.98 -5.32
N LEU A 67 -13.96 -0.83 -5.68
CA LEU A 67 -13.35 -1.55 -6.80
C LEU A 67 -13.34 -3.07 -6.55
N VAL A 68 -12.88 -3.53 -5.39
CA VAL A 68 -12.81 -4.96 -5.08
C VAL A 68 -14.20 -5.61 -5.09
N ASN A 69 -15.20 -4.92 -4.54
CA ASN A 69 -16.59 -5.41 -4.58
C ASN A 69 -17.16 -5.44 -5.99
N HIS A 70 -16.88 -4.41 -6.81
CA HIS A 70 -17.28 -4.37 -8.21
C HIS A 70 -16.64 -5.52 -8.99
N MET A 71 -15.33 -5.72 -8.89
CA MET A 71 -14.62 -6.84 -9.55
C MET A 71 -15.23 -8.18 -9.17
N PHE A 72 -15.49 -8.42 -7.88
CA PHE A 72 -16.10 -9.67 -7.44
C PHE A 72 -17.54 -9.85 -7.96
N LYS A 73 -18.27 -8.76 -8.15
CA LYS A 73 -19.62 -8.81 -8.72
C LYS A 73 -19.63 -9.21 -10.19
N ILE A 74 -18.68 -8.67 -10.99
CA ILE A 74 -18.65 -8.89 -12.45
C ILE A 74 -17.86 -10.16 -12.84
N LEU A 75 -16.89 -10.57 -12.05
CA LEU A 75 -15.98 -11.71 -12.31
C LEU A 75 -15.89 -12.67 -11.10
N PRO A 76 -17.02 -13.19 -10.57
CA PRO A 76 -17.02 -13.95 -9.31
C PRO A 76 -16.25 -15.27 -9.35
N THR A 77 -15.99 -15.81 -10.54
CA THR A 77 -15.24 -17.08 -10.74
C THR A 77 -13.81 -16.88 -11.21
N ASN A 78 -13.37 -15.65 -11.46
CA ASN A 78 -12.01 -15.37 -11.85
C ASN A 78 -11.05 -15.64 -10.67
N PRO A 79 -10.04 -16.52 -10.81
CA PRO A 79 -9.18 -16.90 -9.69
C PRO A 79 -8.41 -15.74 -9.05
N LYS A 80 -7.98 -14.74 -9.84
CA LYS A 80 -7.29 -13.54 -9.34
C LYS A 80 -8.25 -12.67 -8.52
N VAL A 81 -9.49 -12.48 -9.00
CA VAL A 81 -10.53 -11.71 -8.30
C VAL A 81 -10.97 -12.42 -7.02
N MET A 82 -11.12 -13.74 -7.05
CA MET A 82 -11.43 -14.52 -5.84
C MET A 82 -10.33 -14.39 -4.79
N ARG A 83 -9.05 -14.46 -5.21
CA ARG A 83 -7.90 -14.30 -4.32
C ARG A 83 -7.85 -12.87 -3.77
N LEU A 84 -8.04 -11.86 -4.62
CA LEU A 84 -8.12 -10.47 -4.22
C LEU A 84 -9.23 -10.24 -3.18
N LYS A 85 -10.44 -10.73 -3.44
CA LYS A 85 -11.58 -10.59 -2.52
C LYS A 85 -11.36 -11.29 -1.18
N LYS A 86 -10.69 -12.45 -1.20
CA LYS A 86 -10.38 -13.22 0.01
C LYS A 86 -9.32 -12.54 0.88
N ASN A 87 -8.29 -11.99 0.26
CA ASN A 87 -7.08 -11.54 0.95
C ASN A 87 -7.05 -10.02 1.22
N PHE A 88 -7.82 -9.23 0.44
CA PHE A 88 -7.87 -7.78 0.68
C PHE A 88 -8.60 -7.48 1.98
N ASN A 89 -7.87 -6.93 2.94
CA ASN A 89 -8.42 -6.37 4.16
C ASN A 89 -8.25 -4.84 4.13
N PRO A 90 -9.34 -4.06 4.00
CA PRO A 90 -9.25 -2.60 3.97
C PRO A 90 -8.85 -1.97 5.31
N ASP A 91 -8.87 -2.73 6.39
CA ASP A 91 -8.58 -2.21 7.74
C ASP A 91 -7.07 -2.29 8.11
N VAL A 92 -6.24 -2.79 7.19
CA VAL A 92 -4.77 -2.87 7.38
C VAL A 92 -3.98 -1.80 6.63
N LEU A 93 -4.69 -0.84 6.00
CA LEU A 93 -4.03 0.30 5.36
C LEU A 93 -3.46 1.24 6.42
N LYS A 94 -2.18 1.57 6.29
CA LYS A 94 -1.50 2.50 7.19
C LYS A 94 -0.39 3.24 6.45
N GLU A 95 0.05 4.37 7.01
CA GLU A 95 1.22 5.06 6.48
C GLU A 95 2.50 4.37 6.95
N GLY A 96 3.45 4.21 6.03
CA GLY A 96 4.81 3.78 6.35
C GLY A 96 5.67 4.93 6.85
N ILE A 97 6.72 4.61 7.61
CA ILE A 97 7.79 5.59 7.89
C ILE A 97 8.59 5.87 6.62
N ASP A 98 9.17 7.06 6.52
CA ASP A 98 9.99 7.44 5.39
C ASP A 98 11.14 6.44 5.19
N ASN A 99 11.14 5.75 4.07
CA ASN A 99 12.17 4.79 3.69
C ASN A 99 12.59 5.03 2.23
N PRO A 100 13.85 5.40 1.97
CA PRO A 100 14.33 5.70 0.62
C PRO A 100 14.32 4.48 -0.33
N SER A 101 14.20 3.27 0.22
CA SER A 101 14.24 2.02 -0.58
C SER A 101 12.86 1.51 -0.98
N TYR A 102 11.79 2.02 -0.37
CA TYR A 102 10.43 1.54 -0.63
C TYR A 102 9.46 2.71 -0.75
N THR A 103 8.53 2.57 -1.68
CA THR A 103 7.40 3.48 -1.83
C THR A 103 6.19 2.93 -1.05
N SER A 104 5.10 2.58 -1.73
CA SER A 104 4.04 1.75 -1.14
C SER A 104 4.32 0.28 -1.42
N TYR A 105 3.87 -0.60 -0.55
CA TYR A 105 4.03 -2.04 -0.73
C TYR A 105 3.02 -2.84 0.08
N THR A 106 2.80 -4.08 -0.36
CA THR A 106 1.93 -5.05 0.29
C THR A 106 2.75 -6.16 0.93
N VAL A 107 2.47 -6.48 2.19
CA VAL A 107 3.10 -7.60 2.93
C VAL A 107 2.24 -8.84 2.77
N ASN A 108 2.87 -10.00 2.51
CA ASN A 108 2.23 -11.32 2.52
C ASN A 108 0.86 -11.39 1.82
N LYS A 109 0.76 -10.76 0.64
CA LYS A 109 -0.48 -10.77 -0.17
C LYS A 109 -1.71 -10.17 0.53
N GLY A 110 -1.54 -9.08 1.28
CA GLY A 110 -2.65 -8.33 1.86
C GLY A 110 -2.74 -8.40 3.39
N GLU A 111 -1.74 -8.99 4.06
CA GLU A 111 -1.65 -8.96 5.53
C GLU A 111 -1.46 -7.54 6.06
N GLU A 112 -0.65 -6.72 5.34
CA GLU A 112 -0.52 -5.28 5.54
C GLU A 112 -0.41 -4.57 4.18
N ILE A 113 -0.91 -3.34 4.13
CA ILE A 113 -0.74 -2.43 2.98
C ILE A 113 -0.15 -1.13 3.52
N ILE A 114 1.14 -0.94 3.23
CA ILE A 114 1.91 0.20 3.70
C ILE A 114 1.93 1.26 2.60
N LEU A 115 1.49 2.46 2.92
CA LEU A 115 1.35 3.55 1.96
C LEU A 115 2.40 4.62 2.22
N CYS A 116 3.03 5.09 1.17
CA CYS A 116 3.74 6.35 1.20
C CYS A 116 2.78 7.47 0.81
N LEU A 117 2.55 8.41 1.73
CA LEU A 117 1.54 9.45 1.56
C LEU A 117 2.12 10.82 1.21
N ARG A 118 3.46 10.97 1.19
CA ARG A 118 4.08 12.28 0.98
C ARG A 118 5.19 12.26 -0.07
N THR A 119 5.16 13.27 -0.92
CA THR A 119 6.24 13.58 -1.87
C THR A 119 6.72 15.00 -1.59
N ASP A 120 8.02 15.17 -1.35
CA ASP A 120 8.64 16.46 -1.04
C ASP A 120 7.93 17.18 0.14
N GLY A 121 7.55 16.42 1.16
CA GLY A 121 6.90 16.92 2.38
C GLY A 121 5.42 17.29 2.24
N LYS A 122 4.78 17.02 1.10
CA LYS A 122 3.36 17.29 0.86
C LYS A 122 2.60 16.00 0.61
N LEU A 123 1.36 15.96 1.06
CA LEU A 123 0.47 14.83 0.75
C LEU A 123 0.32 14.67 -0.77
N VAL A 124 0.34 13.42 -1.20
CA VAL A 124 0.19 13.06 -2.61
C VAL A 124 -1.25 13.25 -3.09
N ASP A 125 -1.42 13.46 -4.39
CA ASP A 125 -2.75 13.54 -4.99
C ASP A 125 -3.49 12.21 -4.84
N ILE A 126 -4.79 12.26 -4.52
CA ILE A 126 -5.64 11.07 -4.30
C ILE A 126 -5.71 10.16 -5.53
N ASN A 127 -5.69 10.71 -6.75
CA ASN A 127 -5.76 9.91 -7.95
C ASN A 127 -4.45 9.15 -8.21
N VAL A 128 -3.30 9.80 -7.92
CA VAL A 128 -1.98 9.15 -7.96
C VAL A 128 -1.88 8.06 -6.89
N LEU A 129 -2.32 8.33 -5.65
CA LEU A 129 -2.36 7.33 -4.60
C LEU A 129 -3.29 6.15 -4.98
N THR A 130 -4.45 6.44 -5.58
CA THR A 130 -5.37 5.40 -6.06
C THR A 130 -4.72 4.51 -7.11
N PHE A 131 -3.97 5.08 -8.07
CA PHE A 131 -3.21 4.32 -9.07
C PHE A 131 -2.22 3.34 -8.42
N VAL A 132 -1.43 3.83 -7.47
CA VAL A 132 -0.46 2.99 -6.74
C VAL A 132 -1.17 1.93 -5.90
N CYS A 133 -2.26 2.28 -5.21
CA CYS A 133 -3.01 1.29 -4.43
C CYS A 133 -3.65 0.21 -5.31
N ILE A 134 -4.08 0.51 -6.54
CA ILE A 134 -4.57 -0.51 -7.50
C ILE A 134 -3.41 -1.43 -7.94
N HIS A 135 -2.19 -0.90 -8.08
CA HIS A 135 -0.99 -1.71 -8.28
C HIS A 135 -0.79 -2.70 -7.12
N GLU A 136 -0.91 -2.24 -5.87
CA GLU A 136 -0.83 -3.11 -4.67
C GLU A 136 -1.96 -4.16 -4.63
N LEU A 137 -3.19 -3.81 -5.01
CA LEU A 137 -4.28 -4.78 -5.17
C LEU A 137 -3.94 -5.87 -6.19
N SER A 138 -3.19 -5.51 -7.24
CA SER A 138 -2.75 -6.47 -8.25
C SER A 138 -1.79 -7.50 -7.67
N HIS A 139 -0.89 -7.10 -6.77
CA HIS A 139 -0.04 -8.02 -6.02
C HIS A 139 -0.83 -8.96 -5.11
N ILE A 140 -1.93 -8.50 -4.52
CA ILE A 140 -2.81 -9.33 -3.68
C ILE A 140 -3.53 -10.39 -4.53
N GLY A 141 -4.05 -9.99 -5.68
CA GLY A 141 -4.79 -10.88 -6.57
C GLY A 141 -3.91 -11.82 -7.38
N ASN A 142 -2.68 -11.41 -7.75
CA ASN A 142 -1.76 -12.24 -8.52
C ASN A 142 -1.15 -13.36 -7.67
N GLU A 143 -0.91 -14.53 -8.27
CA GLU A 143 -0.35 -15.69 -7.55
C GLU A 143 1.14 -15.54 -7.31
N THR A 144 1.84 -15.13 -8.35
CA THR A 144 3.29 -14.98 -8.35
C THR A 144 3.74 -13.73 -7.60
N ILE A 145 5.02 -13.69 -7.25
CA ILE A 145 5.69 -12.52 -6.70
C ILE A 145 6.35 -11.76 -7.89
N GLY A 146 6.36 -10.43 -7.82
CA GLY A 146 6.95 -9.58 -8.84
C GLY A 146 5.93 -9.10 -9.88
N HIS A 147 6.43 -8.65 -11.03
CA HIS A 147 5.67 -7.97 -12.08
C HIS A 147 5.75 -8.76 -13.39
N ASP A 148 5.26 -10.02 -13.37
CA ASP A 148 5.13 -10.83 -14.56
C ASP A 148 3.97 -10.35 -15.49
N ASP A 149 3.82 -10.96 -16.66
CA ASP A 149 2.77 -10.60 -17.62
C ASP A 149 1.37 -10.72 -16.98
N ALA A 150 1.17 -11.77 -16.16
CA ALA A 150 -0.10 -12.01 -15.48
C ALA A 150 -0.44 -10.89 -14.46
N PHE A 151 0.58 -10.31 -13.82
CA PHE A 151 0.43 -9.14 -12.96
C PHE A 151 0.01 -7.93 -13.78
N TRP A 152 0.72 -7.61 -14.89
CA TRP A 152 0.43 -6.44 -15.72
C TRP A 152 -0.95 -6.50 -16.36
N GLU A 153 -1.38 -7.68 -16.83
CA GLU A 153 -2.73 -7.90 -17.35
C GLU A 153 -3.79 -7.62 -16.28
N PHE A 154 -3.58 -8.14 -15.07
CA PHE A 154 -4.54 -7.94 -14.00
C PHE A 154 -4.57 -6.49 -13.49
N PHE A 155 -3.41 -5.84 -13.41
CA PHE A 155 -3.33 -4.41 -13.08
C PHE A 155 -4.08 -3.56 -14.12
N LYS A 156 -3.91 -3.87 -15.41
CA LYS A 156 -4.66 -3.21 -16.49
C LYS A 156 -6.17 -3.41 -16.35
N GLU A 157 -6.61 -4.64 -16.07
CA GLU A 157 -8.03 -4.97 -15.86
C GLU A 157 -8.62 -4.18 -14.69
N LEU A 158 -7.94 -4.15 -13.55
CA LEU A 158 -8.36 -3.37 -12.38
C LEU A 158 -8.45 -1.87 -12.69
N LEU A 159 -7.49 -1.29 -13.42
CA LEU A 159 -7.52 0.12 -13.81
C LEU A 159 -8.69 0.44 -14.74
N ILE A 160 -9.00 -0.43 -15.72
CA ILE A 160 -10.13 -0.25 -16.62
C ILE A 160 -11.43 -0.20 -15.83
N GLU A 161 -11.63 -1.16 -14.93
CA GLU A 161 -12.84 -1.20 -14.12
C GLU A 161 -12.90 -0.05 -13.09
N ALA A 162 -11.76 0.36 -12.53
CA ALA A 162 -11.69 1.54 -11.67
C ALA A 162 -12.11 2.83 -12.39
N ILE A 163 -11.79 2.97 -13.68
CA ILE A 163 -12.24 4.08 -14.52
C ILE A 163 -13.75 3.96 -14.78
N ASN A 164 -14.23 2.77 -15.15
CA ASN A 164 -15.64 2.52 -15.47
C ASN A 164 -16.57 2.89 -14.31
N ILE A 165 -16.15 2.68 -13.06
CA ILE A 165 -16.94 3.01 -11.87
C ILE A 165 -16.56 4.35 -11.20
N GLY A 166 -15.71 5.16 -11.84
CA GLY A 166 -15.32 6.48 -11.35
C GLY A 166 -14.39 6.48 -10.13
N VAL A 167 -13.77 5.35 -9.80
CA VAL A 167 -12.79 5.22 -8.70
C VAL A 167 -11.46 5.84 -9.06
N TYR A 168 -11.05 5.73 -10.31
CA TYR A 168 -9.79 6.27 -10.86
C TYR A 168 -10.08 7.11 -12.10
N ILE A 169 -9.37 8.24 -12.24
CA ILE A 169 -9.40 9.07 -13.44
C ILE A 169 -8.14 8.77 -14.25
N LYS A 170 -8.32 8.32 -15.52
CA LYS A 170 -7.18 8.02 -16.39
C LYS A 170 -6.26 9.22 -16.49
N TYR A 171 -4.97 9.00 -16.28
CA TYR A 171 -3.93 9.99 -16.37
C TYR A 171 -2.83 9.48 -17.32
N ASP A 172 -2.30 10.38 -18.18
CA ASP A 172 -1.25 10.05 -19.15
C ASP A 172 0.12 10.36 -18.54
N TYR A 173 0.68 9.36 -17.86
CA TYR A 173 1.99 9.49 -17.20
C TYR A 173 3.16 9.61 -18.19
N ARG A 174 3.01 9.16 -19.43
CA ARG A 174 4.04 9.33 -20.47
C ARG A 174 4.18 10.79 -20.88
N LYS A 175 3.06 11.50 -21.02
CA LYS A 175 3.07 12.93 -21.35
C LYS A 175 3.42 13.80 -20.15
N SER A 176 3.00 13.41 -18.97
CA SER A 176 3.18 14.19 -17.74
C SER A 176 3.60 13.27 -16.59
N PRO A 177 4.89 12.91 -16.50
CA PRO A 177 5.39 12.10 -15.40
C PRO A 177 5.12 12.74 -14.04
N VAL A 178 4.77 11.91 -13.04
CA VAL A 178 4.46 12.36 -11.70
C VAL A 178 5.45 11.79 -10.71
N LYS A 179 6.02 12.66 -9.86
CA LYS A 179 6.86 12.24 -8.74
C LYS A 179 5.99 11.65 -7.64
N TYR A 180 6.35 10.45 -7.20
CA TYR A 180 5.70 9.75 -6.11
C TYR A 180 6.75 9.13 -5.20
N CYS A 181 6.86 9.63 -3.96
CA CYS A 181 7.70 9.05 -2.90
C CYS A 181 9.12 8.69 -3.34
N GLY A 182 9.79 9.64 -4.01
CA GLY A 182 11.18 9.48 -4.46
C GLY A 182 11.37 8.79 -5.80
N MET A 183 10.32 8.25 -6.42
CA MET A 183 10.35 7.70 -7.77
C MET A 183 9.52 8.54 -8.73
N MET A 184 9.71 8.32 -10.04
CA MET A 184 8.86 8.90 -11.09
C MET A 184 7.93 7.83 -11.65
N ILE A 185 6.63 8.11 -11.68
CA ILE A 185 5.66 7.33 -12.45
C ILE A 185 5.68 7.90 -13.86
N THR A 186 6.10 7.10 -14.84
CA THR A 186 6.34 7.52 -16.24
C THR A 186 5.45 6.83 -17.24
N ASP A 187 4.71 5.79 -16.84
CA ASP A 187 3.83 5.02 -17.71
C ASP A 187 2.70 4.32 -16.94
N SER A 188 1.81 3.71 -17.68
CA SER A 188 0.68 2.93 -17.16
C SER A 188 0.40 1.76 -18.11
N PRO A 189 -0.10 0.61 -17.63
CA PRO A 189 -0.53 -0.47 -18.50
C PRO A 189 -1.74 -0.10 -19.40
N LEU A 190 -2.28 1.11 -19.25
CA LEU A 190 -3.35 1.68 -20.09
C LEU A 190 -2.83 2.46 -21.31
N ASP A 191 -1.51 2.62 -21.44
CA ASP A 191 -0.87 3.41 -22.49
C ASP A 191 -0.57 2.57 -23.73
#